data_01f53693367ec2591f2aa08e9633a04b
#
_entry.id   01f53693367ec2591f2aa08e9633a04b
#
_cell.length_a   1.000
_cell.length_b   1.000
_cell.length_c   1.000
_cell.angle_alpha   90.00
_cell.angle_beta   90.00
_cell.angle_gamma   90.00
#
_symmetry.space_group_name_H-M   'P 1'
#
loop_
_entity.id
_entity.type
_entity.pdbx_description
1 polymer ?
#
loop_
_entity_poly.entity_id
_entity_poly.type
_entity_poly.pdbx_seq_one_letter_code
_entity_poly.pdbx_strand_id
1 'polypeptide(L)'
;MLAASFASRVNREHYEMTALRWRARERGFTLIEIMVVVVIIAVLATMILPNVIGRAEDARLAKAKADIRALDSALAMYRLDNGHDPSTDQGLQALVKKPSGDPPAPNWRADGYIRTLPDDPWGHPYEYLSPGQHGPYDLWSDGPDGVSGTKDDIQSWNLK
;
A
#
# COMPACT_ATOMS: atom_id res chain seq x y z
N MET A 1 22.42 -12.68 94.37
CA MET A 1 21.63 -13.97 94.41
C MET A 1 21.44 -14.38 92.95
N LEU A 2 22.30 -15.29 92.50
CA LEU A 2 21.93 -16.63 91.97
C LEU A 2 20.84 -16.60 90.88
N ALA A 3 20.93 -17.14 89.73
CA ALA A 3 21.68 -18.26 89.16
C ALA A 3 21.57 -18.19 87.62
N ALA A 4 22.56 -18.54 87.00
CA ALA A 4 22.91 -19.73 86.29
C ALA A 4 22.29 -19.74 84.83
N SER A 5 23.16 -19.50 83.93
CA SER A 5 23.77 -20.49 83.03
C SER A 5 22.81 -21.56 82.52
N PHE A 6 22.47 -21.43 81.29
CA PHE A 6 22.22 -22.64 80.48
C PHE A 6 22.68 -22.36 79.01
N ALA A 7 23.91 -22.78 78.78
CA ALA A 7 24.43 -22.89 77.43
C ALA A 7 23.73 -24.07 76.73
N SER A 8 22.98 -23.84 75.73
CA SER A 8 22.64 -24.89 74.79
C SER A 8 23.34 -24.60 73.44
N ARG A 9 24.27 -25.42 73.23
CA ARG A 9 25.09 -25.62 72.06
C ARG A 9 24.12 -26.06 70.91
N VAL A 10 23.73 -25.16 70.03
CA VAL A 10 23.04 -25.54 68.81
C VAL A 10 24.08 -25.81 67.73
N ASN A 11 24.12 -27.06 67.39
CA ASN A 11 24.93 -27.69 66.37
C ASN A 11 24.71 -26.98 65.00
N ARG A 12 25.76 -26.34 64.51
CA ARG A 12 25.77 -25.77 63.19
C ARG A 12 26.07 -26.87 62.21
N GLU A 13 25.04 -27.63 61.83
CA GLU A 13 25.15 -28.50 60.69
C GLU A 13 25.22 -27.66 59.43
N HIS A 14 26.34 -27.77 58.77
CA HIS A 14 26.61 -27.21 57.45
C HIS A 14 25.68 -27.84 56.45
N TYR A 15 24.62 -27.15 56.09
CA TYR A 15 23.93 -27.44 54.85
C TYR A 15 24.77 -26.91 53.70
N GLU A 16 25.69 -27.70 53.24
CA GLU A 16 26.28 -27.53 51.92
C GLU A 16 25.15 -27.82 50.90
N MET A 17 24.44 -26.73 50.55
CA MET A 17 23.61 -26.77 49.35
C MET A 17 24.56 -26.83 48.18
N THR A 18 24.82 -28.00 47.68
CA THR A 18 25.38 -28.30 46.38
C THR A 18 24.46 -27.67 45.34
N ALA A 19 24.68 -26.44 44.96
CA ALA A 19 24.06 -25.80 43.79
C ALA A 19 24.48 -26.62 42.57
N LEU A 20 23.58 -27.52 42.15
CA LEU A 20 23.70 -28.22 40.89
C LEU A 20 23.63 -27.19 39.78
N ARG A 21 24.79 -26.63 39.41
CA ARG A 21 24.91 -25.77 38.22
C ARG A 21 24.60 -26.60 37.01
N TRP A 22 23.34 -26.53 36.56
CA TRP A 22 22.98 -26.94 35.25
C TRP A 22 23.76 -26.07 34.27
N ARG A 23 24.89 -26.55 33.82
CA ARG A 23 25.55 -25.99 32.64
C ARG A 23 24.64 -26.32 31.45
N ALA A 24 23.74 -25.38 31.12
CA ALA A 24 23.13 -25.36 29.83
C ALA A 24 24.29 -25.37 28.83
N ARG A 25 24.48 -26.47 28.13
CA ARG A 25 25.39 -26.53 26.99
C ARG A 25 24.82 -25.56 25.96
N GLU A 26 25.36 -24.36 25.92
CA GLU A 26 25.15 -23.46 24.80
C GLU A 26 25.74 -24.14 23.57
N ARG A 27 24.87 -24.79 22.81
CA ARG A 27 25.23 -25.35 21.51
C ARG A 27 25.27 -24.16 20.56
N GLY A 28 26.45 -23.61 20.33
CA GLY A 28 26.69 -22.66 19.27
C GLY A 28 26.38 -23.32 17.92
N PHE A 29 25.74 -22.57 17.03
CA PHE A 29 25.53 -23.01 15.65
C PHE A 29 26.87 -23.23 14.94
N THR A 30 26.96 -24.31 14.22
CA THR A 30 28.15 -24.57 13.38
C THR A 30 28.10 -23.72 12.13
N LEU A 31 29.25 -23.34 11.59
CA LEU A 31 29.35 -22.57 10.36
C LEU A 31 28.65 -23.29 9.19
N ILE A 32 28.78 -24.63 9.14
CA ILE A 32 28.14 -25.46 8.10
C ILE A 32 26.60 -25.43 8.24
N GLU A 33 26.05 -25.39 9.45
CA GLU A 33 24.62 -25.34 9.69
C GLU A 33 24.00 -24.05 9.16
N ILE A 34 24.67 -22.92 9.37
CA ILE A 34 24.23 -21.63 8.80
C ILE A 34 24.40 -21.62 7.28
N MET A 35 25.48 -22.18 6.73
CA MET A 35 25.65 -22.26 5.29
C MET A 35 24.53 -23.08 4.61
N VAL A 36 24.16 -24.21 5.19
CA VAL A 36 23.06 -25.05 4.66
C VAL A 36 21.73 -24.31 4.71
N VAL A 37 21.43 -23.63 5.82
CA VAL A 37 20.20 -22.83 5.95
C VAL A 37 20.14 -21.72 4.91
N VAL A 38 21.23 -20.98 4.70
CA VAL A 38 21.28 -19.91 3.69
C VAL A 38 21.06 -20.45 2.27
N VAL A 39 21.67 -21.60 1.94
CA VAL A 39 21.47 -22.26 0.63
C VAL A 39 20.00 -22.66 0.45
N ILE A 40 19.38 -23.27 1.46
CA ILE A 40 17.96 -23.67 1.39
C ILE A 40 17.07 -22.44 1.19
N ILE A 41 17.29 -21.36 1.98
CA ILE A 41 16.53 -20.12 1.82
C ILE A 41 16.73 -19.50 0.43
N ALA A 42 17.96 -19.51 -0.09
CA ALA A 42 18.24 -19.00 -1.43
C ALA A 42 17.48 -19.76 -2.51
N VAL A 43 17.45 -21.10 -2.42
CA VAL A 43 16.70 -21.95 -3.37
C VAL A 43 15.19 -21.70 -3.26
N LEU A 44 14.64 -21.61 -2.05
CA LEU A 44 13.22 -21.35 -1.84
C LEU A 44 12.82 -19.93 -2.31
N ALA A 45 13.67 -18.94 -2.12
CA ALA A 45 13.44 -17.57 -2.56
C ALA A 45 13.25 -17.47 -4.07
N THR A 46 14.00 -18.25 -4.87
CA THR A 46 13.86 -18.22 -6.33
C THR A 46 12.50 -18.72 -6.84
N MET A 47 11.80 -19.56 -6.08
CA MET A 47 10.48 -20.08 -6.44
C MET A 47 9.33 -19.12 -6.08
N ILE A 48 9.52 -18.26 -5.08
CA ILE A 48 8.45 -17.42 -4.54
C ILE A 48 8.43 -16.02 -5.19
N LEU A 49 9.60 -15.44 -5.46
CA LEU A 49 9.72 -14.06 -5.96
C LEU A 49 8.90 -13.76 -7.24
N PRO A 50 8.95 -14.56 -8.32
CA PRO A 50 8.25 -14.22 -9.56
C PRO A 50 6.72 -14.17 -9.40
N ASN A 51 6.15 -15.01 -8.52
CA ASN A 51 4.71 -15.04 -8.29
C ASN A 51 4.18 -13.83 -7.49
N VAL A 52 5.02 -13.24 -6.64
CA VAL A 52 4.62 -12.10 -5.81
C VAL A 52 4.63 -10.80 -6.65
N ILE A 53 5.63 -10.63 -7.50
CA ILE A 53 5.78 -9.44 -8.35
C ILE A 53 4.62 -9.36 -9.37
N GLY A 54 4.26 -10.47 -10.02
CA GLY A 54 3.14 -10.50 -10.97
C GLY A 54 1.80 -10.14 -10.32
N ARG A 55 1.52 -10.68 -9.11
CA ARG A 55 0.28 -10.37 -8.39
C ARG A 55 0.18 -8.91 -7.92
N ALA A 56 1.31 -8.30 -7.58
CA ALA A 56 1.34 -6.89 -7.21
C ALA A 56 0.99 -6.00 -8.42
N GLU A 57 1.47 -6.35 -9.61
CA GLU A 57 1.17 -5.61 -10.84
C GLU A 57 -0.29 -5.79 -11.28
N ASP A 58 -0.82 -7.01 -11.19
CA ASP A 58 -2.25 -7.27 -11.44
C ASP A 58 -3.15 -6.45 -10.50
N ALA A 59 -2.75 -6.32 -9.24
CA ALA A 59 -3.49 -5.51 -8.26
C ALA A 59 -3.44 -4.00 -8.60
N ARG A 60 -2.30 -3.48 -9.07
CA ARG A 60 -2.16 -2.10 -9.55
C ARG A 60 -3.06 -1.83 -10.76
N LEU A 61 -3.02 -2.73 -11.74
CA LEU A 61 -3.90 -2.65 -12.92
C LEU A 61 -5.38 -2.64 -12.52
N ALA A 62 -5.78 -3.53 -11.62
CA ALA A 62 -7.16 -3.59 -11.14
C ALA A 62 -7.56 -2.29 -10.41
N LYS A 63 -6.65 -1.72 -9.62
CA LYS A 63 -6.87 -0.42 -8.96
C LYS A 63 -7.01 0.70 -9.98
N ALA A 64 -6.12 0.83 -10.96
CA ALA A 64 -6.20 1.87 -11.98
C ALA A 64 -7.53 1.80 -12.76
N LYS A 65 -7.96 0.60 -13.14
CA LYS A 65 -9.28 0.39 -13.78
C LYS A 65 -10.45 0.80 -12.88
N ALA A 66 -10.36 0.53 -11.59
CA ALA A 66 -11.38 0.93 -10.61
C ALA A 66 -11.42 2.45 -10.42
N ASP A 67 -10.28 3.09 -10.34
CA ASP A 67 -10.17 4.54 -10.20
C ASP A 67 -10.72 5.25 -11.44
N ILE A 68 -10.40 4.79 -12.66
CA ILE A 68 -10.94 5.34 -13.90
C ILE A 68 -12.46 5.24 -13.93
N ARG A 69 -13.05 4.10 -13.52
CA ARG A 69 -14.52 3.96 -13.45
C ARG A 69 -15.14 4.89 -12.41
N ALA A 70 -14.46 5.13 -11.30
CA ALA A 70 -14.94 6.06 -10.28
C ALA A 70 -14.88 7.51 -10.79
N LEU A 71 -13.81 7.90 -11.47
CA LEU A 71 -13.67 9.21 -12.11
C LEU A 71 -14.70 9.41 -13.22
N ASP A 72 -14.93 8.39 -14.05
CA ASP A 72 -15.95 8.37 -15.09
C ASP A 72 -17.36 8.60 -14.50
N SER A 73 -17.67 7.93 -13.39
CA SER A 73 -18.93 8.12 -12.68
C SER A 73 -19.06 9.54 -12.12
N ALA A 74 -17.99 10.13 -11.63
CA ALA A 74 -17.97 11.50 -11.12
C ALA A 74 -18.13 12.53 -12.25
N LEU A 75 -17.51 12.30 -13.42
CA LEU A 75 -17.68 13.10 -14.63
C LEU A 75 -19.13 13.03 -15.12
N ALA A 76 -19.75 11.86 -15.11
CA ALA A 76 -21.15 11.70 -15.45
C ALA A 76 -22.09 12.51 -14.54
N MET A 77 -21.81 12.53 -13.22
CA MET A 77 -22.55 13.36 -12.27
C MET A 77 -22.32 14.85 -12.52
N TYR A 78 -21.08 15.25 -12.81
CA TYR A 78 -20.76 16.63 -13.17
C TYR A 78 -21.55 17.09 -14.39
N ARG A 79 -21.58 16.26 -15.45
CA ARG A 79 -22.33 16.52 -16.68
C ARG A 79 -23.83 16.61 -16.41
N LEU A 80 -24.37 15.72 -15.57
CA LEU A 80 -25.78 15.74 -15.21
C LEU A 80 -26.19 17.07 -14.58
N ASP A 81 -25.37 17.59 -13.69
CA ASP A 81 -25.67 18.84 -12.96
C ASP A 81 -25.41 20.10 -13.83
N ASN A 82 -24.37 20.11 -14.64
CA ASN A 82 -23.91 21.31 -15.36
C ASN A 82 -24.25 21.31 -16.86
N GLY A 83 -24.70 20.15 -17.41
CA GLY A 83 -25.08 20.01 -18.81
C GLY A 83 -23.93 19.74 -19.79
N HIS A 84 -22.69 19.74 -19.30
CA HIS A 84 -21.47 19.50 -20.09
C HIS A 84 -20.38 18.88 -19.22
N ASP A 85 -19.34 18.34 -19.86
CA ASP A 85 -18.13 17.92 -19.17
C ASP A 85 -17.21 19.13 -18.88
N PRO A 86 -16.29 19.00 -17.92
CA PRO A 86 -15.20 19.98 -17.77
C PRO A 86 -14.40 20.11 -19.07
N SER A 87 -13.88 21.31 -19.37
CA SER A 87 -12.91 21.45 -20.45
C SER A 87 -11.57 20.82 -20.09
N THR A 88 -10.68 20.59 -21.07
CA THR A 88 -9.31 20.13 -20.82
C THR A 88 -8.57 21.03 -19.84
N ASP A 89 -8.73 22.36 -19.96
CA ASP A 89 -8.08 23.33 -19.08
C ASP A 89 -8.62 23.28 -17.62
N GLN A 90 -9.91 22.96 -17.46
CA GLN A 90 -10.52 22.74 -16.16
C GLN A 90 -10.09 21.40 -15.56
N GLY A 91 -9.88 20.40 -16.40
CA GLY A 91 -9.36 19.10 -16.04
C GLY A 91 -10.18 18.36 -14.99
N LEU A 92 -9.63 17.29 -14.47
CA LEU A 92 -10.24 16.51 -13.39
C LEU A 92 -10.33 17.29 -12.07
N GLN A 93 -9.58 18.39 -11.92
CA GLN A 93 -9.70 19.26 -10.74
C GLN A 93 -11.09 19.87 -10.59
N ALA A 94 -11.86 19.99 -11.69
CA ALA A 94 -13.25 20.41 -11.68
C ALA A 94 -14.18 19.47 -10.85
N LEU A 95 -13.76 18.24 -10.60
CA LEU A 95 -14.49 17.29 -9.75
C LEU A 95 -14.29 17.56 -8.26
N VAL A 96 -13.19 18.18 -7.88
CA VAL A 96 -12.82 18.46 -6.47
C VAL A 96 -13.16 19.90 -6.09
N LYS A 97 -12.93 20.83 -6.98
CA LYS A 97 -13.10 22.26 -6.75
C LYS A 97 -13.89 22.88 -7.89
N LYS A 98 -14.77 23.85 -7.56
CA LYS A 98 -15.53 24.58 -8.57
C LYS A 98 -14.56 25.20 -9.60
N PRO A 99 -14.67 24.83 -10.88
CA PRO A 99 -13.79 25.38 -11.91
C PRO A 99 -14.11 26.84 -12.17
N SER A 100 -13.10 27.57 -12.62
CA SER A 100 -13.24 28.90 -13.21
C SER A 100 -13.09 28.82 -14.72
N GLY A 101 -13.54 29.85 -15.43
CA GLY A 101 -13.43 29.92 -16.89
C GLY A 101 -14.60 29.30 -17.62
N ASP A 102 -14.38 28.97 -18.89
CA ASP A 102 -15.39 28.48 -19.82
C ASP A 102 -15.18 26.98 -20.11
N PRO A 103 -16.28 26.18 -20.12
CA PRO A 103 -17.66 26.52 -19.84
C PRO A 103 -17.93 26.71 -18.33
N PRO A 104 -18.85 27.63 -17.95
CA PRO A 104 -19.15 27.87 -16.54
C PRO A 104 -19.95 26.70 -15.93
N ALA A 105 -19.67 26.34 -14.66
CA ALA A 105 -20.37 25.30 -13.92
C ALA A 105 -21.35 25.94 -12.88
N PRO A 106 -22.53 26.40 -13.31
CA PRO A 106 -23.44 27.13 -12.42
C PRO A 106 -24.01 26.25 -11.31
N ASN A 107 -24.26 24.98 -11.61
CA ASN A 107 -24.85 24.00 -10.68
C ASN A 107 -23.78 23.10 -10.01
N TRP A 108 -22.55 23.58 -9.92
CA TRP A 108 -21.49 22.82 -9.29
C TRP A 108 -21.82 22.50 -7.83
N ARG A 109 -21.63 21.27 -7.40
CA ARG A 109 -21.93 20.84 -6.03
C ARG A 109 -20.96 21.45 -5.02
N ALA A 110 -21.47 22.03 -3.94
CA ALA A 110 -20.65 22.68 -2.91
C ALA A 110 -19.60 21.73 -2.28
N ASP A 111 -19.92 20.44 -2.20
CA ASP A 111 -19.02 19.41 -1.62
C ASP A 111 -18.15 18.73 -2.67
N GLY A 112 -18.24 19.14 -3.94
CA GLY A 112 -17.56 18.48 -5.07
C GLY A 112 -18.21 17.16 -5.47
N TYR A 113 -17.63 16.50 -6.43
CA TYR A 113 -18.05 15.19 -6.97
C TYR A 113 -17.18 14.06 -6.39
N ILE A 114 -15.94 14.38 -6.05
CA ILE A 114 -15.00 13.53 -5.30
C ILE A 114 -14.27 14.39 -4.26
N ARG A 115 -13.79 13.77 -3.19
CA ARG A 115 -13.08 14.48 -2.12
C ARG A 115 -11.67 14.90 -2.53
N THR A 116 -10.96 13.99 -3.16
CA THR A 116 -9.58 14.16 -3.62
C THR A 116 -9.40 13.46 -4.94
N LEU A 117 -8.62 14.06 -5.81
CA LEU A 117 -8.20 13.40 -7.04
C LEU A 117 -7.10 12.39 -6.70
N PRO A 118 -7.29 11.10 -7.01
CA PRO A 118 -6.26 10.11 -6.76
C PRO A 118 -5.15 10.21 -7.82
N ASP A 119 -3.93 9.85 -7.43
CA ASP A 119 -2.93 9.44 -8.38
C ASP A 119 -3.12 7.97 -8.75
N ASP A 120 -2.59 7.58 -9.89
CA ASP A 120 -2.60 6.21 -10.33
C ASP A 120 -1.68 5.33 -9.43
N PRO A 121 -1.73 3.99 -9.54
CA PRO A 121 -0.93 3.11 -8.68
C PRO A 121 0.59 3.18 -8.88
N TRP A 122 1.05 3.88 -9.90
CA TRP A 122 2.48 4.12 -10.17
C TRP A 122 2.94 5.52 -9.76
N GLY A 123 1.97 6.38 -9.31
CA GLY A 123 2.24 7.72 -8.76
C GLY A 123 2.15 8.84 -9.79
N HIS A 124 1.49 8.60 -10.93
CA HIS A 124 1.24 9.61 -11.95
C HIS A 124 -0.20 10.14 -11.84
N PRO A 125 -0.48 11.38 -12.25
CA PRO A 125 -1.85 11.87 -12.36
C PRO A 125 -2.60 11.11 -13.47
N TYR A 126 -3.93 11.01 -13.34
CA TYR A 126 -4.77 10.60 -14.44
C TYR A 126 -4.87 11.73 -15.48
N GLU A 127 -4.74 11.37 -16.74
CA GLU A 127 -4.82 12.28 -17.86
C GLU A 127 -6.25 12.44 -18.35
N TYR A 128 -6.59 13.64 -18.84
CA TYR A 128 -7.93 14.00 -19.27
C TYR A 128 -7.91 14.92 -20.46
N LEU A 129 -8.74 14.61 -21.44
CA LEU A 129 -8.92 15.42 -22.65
C LEU A 129 -10.42 15.61 -22.95
N SER A 130 -10.89 16.83 -23.10
CA SER A 130 -12.27 17.15 -23.46
C SER A 130 -12.32 18.35 -24.42
N PRO A 131 -12.87 18.22 -25.64
CA PRO A 131 -13.47 17.00 -26.22
C PRO A 131 -12.45 15.89 -26.43
N GLY A 132 -12.89 14.63 -26.21
CA GLY A 132 -12.05 13.46 -26.44
C GLY A 132 -11.93 13.09 -27.92
N GLN A 133 -11.00 12.19 -28.22
CA GLN A 133 -10.82 11.60 -29.55
C GLN A 133 -11.67 10.31 -29.70
N HIS A 134 -11.97 9.64 -28.58
CA HIS A 134 -12.69 8.37 -28.54
C HIS A 134 -14.12 8.52 -27.99
N GLY A 135 -14.46 9.66 -27.46
CA GLY A 135 -15.76 9.95 -26.89
C GLY A 135 -15.93 11.42 -26.51
N PRO A 136 -16.92 11.74 -25.69
CA PRO A 136 -17.11 13.13 -25.20
C PRO A 136 -15.89 13.65 -24.47
N TYR A 137 -15.18 12.77 -23.82
CA TYR A 137 -13.85 12.99 -23.20
C TYR A 137 -13.04 11.71 -23.27
N ASP A 138 -11.75 11.82 -23.17
CA ASP A 138 -10.80 10.73 -22.96
C ASP A 138 -10.22 10.83 -21.57
N LEU A 139 -10.14 9.70 -20.85
CA LEU A 139 -9.58 9.59 -19.51
C LEU A 139 -8.67 8.36 -19.47
N TRP A 140 -7.41 8.51 -19.02
CA TRP A 140 -6.47 7.39 -19.00
C TRP A 140 -5.41 7.56 -17.91
N SER A 141 -4.70 6.47 -17.61
CA SER A 141 -3.43 6.44 -16.89
C SER A 141 -2.34 6.05 -17.86
N ASP A 142 -1.19 6.69 -17.78
CA ASP A 142 0.01 6.39 -18.57
C ASP A 142 0.70 5.09 -18.14
N GLY A 143 0.12 4.38 -17.16
CA GLY A 143 0.62 3.08 -16.73
C GLY A 143 1.98 3.12 -16.01
N PRO A 144 2.65 1.97 -15.94
CA PRO A 144 3.90 1.84 -15.20
C PRO A 144 5.09 2.62 -15.79
N ASP A 145 5.10 2.90 -17.08
CA ASP A 145 6.20 3.63 -17.72
C ASP A 145 6.03 5.17 -17.67
N GLY A 146 4.81 5.66 -17.35
CA GLY A 146 4.47 7.07 -17.27
C GLY A 146 4.57 7.80 -18.60
N VAL A 147 4.43 7.09 -19.72
CA VAL A 147 4.53 7.65 -21.08
C VAL A 147 3.24 7.43 -21.84
N SER A 148 2.55 8.50 -22.17
CA SER A 148 1.28 8.46 -22.89
C SER A 148 1.41 7.89 -24.30
N GLY A 149 0.45 7.09 -24.72
CA GLY A 149 0.38 6.48 -26.06
C GLY A 149 1.11 5.13 -26.16
N THR A 150 1.42 4.51 -25.06
CA THR A 150 2.08 3.19 -25.02
C THR A 150 1.07 2.04 -24.83
N LYS A 151 1.55 0.80 -24.78
CA LYS A 151 0.69 -0.39 -24.73
C LYS A 151 0.16 -0.67 -23.33
N ASP A 152 0.78 -0.10 -22.33
CA ASP A 152 0.46 -0.24 -20.92
C ASP A 152 -0.47 0.85 -20.38
N ASP A 153 -0.88 1.80 -21.22
CA ASP A 153 -1.92 2.77 -20.89
C ASP A 153 -3.23 2.07 -20.52
N ILE A 154 -3.85 2.56 -19.46
CA ILE A 154 -5.18 2.11 -19.03
C ILE A 154 -6.19 3.19 -19.43
N GLN A 155 -6.98 2.91 -20.44
CA GLN A 155 -7.81 3.86 -21.16
C GLN A 155 -9.30 3.62 -20.86
N SER A 156 -10.08 4.69 -20.61
CA SER A 156 -11.52 4.60 -20.29
C SER A 156 -12.34 3.96 -21.40
N TRP A 157 -11.99 4.21 -22.65
CA TRP A 157 -12.68 3.69 -23.84
C TRP A 157 -12.33 2.24 -24.19
N ASN A 158 -11.37 1.63 -23.50
CA ASN A 158 -10.92 0.26 -23.72
C ASN A 158 -10.87 -0.58 -22.43
N LEU A 159 -11.61 -0.19 -21.41
CA LEU A 159 -11.71 -0.94 -20.15
C LEU A 159 -12.47 -2.25 -20.35
N LYS A 160 -11.74 -3.36 -20.50
CA LYS A 160 -12.28 -4.73 -20.47
C LYS A 160 -12.12 -5.37 -19.11
#